data_8492e3dab2fbffd7b444827e593069ee
#
_entry.id   8492e3dab2fbffd7b444827e593069ee
#
_cell.length_a   1.000
_cell.length_b   1.000
_cell.length_c   1.000
_cell.angle_alpha   90.00
_cell.angle_beta   90.00
_cell.angle_gamma   90.00
#
_symmetry.space_group_name_H-M   'P 1'
#
loop_
_entity.id
_entity.type
_entity.pdbx_description
1 polymer ?
#
loop_
_entity_poly.entity_id
_entity_poly.type
_entity_poly.pdbx_seq_one_letter_code
_entity_poly.pdbx_strand_id
1 'polypeptide(L)'
;MEKISYNLVFNRKKRLNKRGMALVQVEAYLNRKKMYFSTKIYLKPEQWDTKRKMVKNHPNANVLNRMLYENIAAIEQTELGLWQQGKSISLDLLKNSIDKPLSNGRSFLTFFKEEIANSSLKESTRQNHLSTLELLQEFKKEVLFTDLTFEFVSSFDNYLQSKGYHLNTIAKHMKHLKRYINVAINKEYMDIQKYAFRKYKIKSIEGSHTHLAPEELHKFENLQLTGRYTRLQKTKDAFLFCCYAGLRYSDFTNLTSANIVEFHQETWIIYKSVKTGTVSYTHLRAHETVLD
;
A
#
# COMPACT_ATOMS: atom_id res chain seq x y z
N MET A 1 -30.35 -25.42 -4.02
CA MET A 1 -29.62 -24.17 -3.83
C MET A 1 -30.62 -23.10 -3.45
N GLU A 2 -30.43 -22.46 -2.30
CA GLU A 2 -31.32 -21.36 -1.86
C GLU A 2 -30.95 -20.10 -2.66
N LYS A 3 -31.90 -19.58 -3.43
CA LYS A 3 -31.74 -18.38 -4.26
C LYS A 3 -32.34 -17.19 -3.54
N ILE A 4 -31.60 -16.06 -3.53
CA ILE A 4 -32.16 -14.81 -3.03
C ILE A 4 -33.21 -14.29 -4.03
N SER A 5 -34.37 -13.87 -3.50
CA SER A 5 -35.36 -13.19 -4.32
C SER A 5 -35.32 -11.69 -4.12
N TYR A 6 -35.36 -10.94 -5.23
CA TYR A 6 -35.28 -9.48 -5.22
C TYR A 6 -36.60 -8.85 -5.65
N ASN A 7 -37.05 -7.83 -4.93
CA ASN A 7 -38.29 -7.11 -5.20
C ASN A 7 -38.11 -5.59 -4.99
N LEU A 8 -38.82 -4.79 -5.76
CA LEU A 8 -38.87 -3.35 -5.52
C LEU A 8 -39.95 -3.01 -4.52
N VAL A 9 -39.63 -2.21 -3.51
CA VAL A 9 -40.53 -1.76 -2.45
C VAL A 9 -40.49 -0.25 -2.35
N PHE A 10 -41.63 0.39 -2.50
CA PHE A 10 -41.81 1.82 -2.35
C PHE A 10 -42.33 2.17 -0.97
N ASN A 11 -41.82 3.23 -0.37
CA ASN A 11 -42.27 3.81 0.90
C ASN A 11 -42.44 2.76 2.04
N ARG A 12 -41.48 1.88 2.22
CA ARG A 12 -41.48 0.84 3.28
C ARG A 12 -41.78 1.41 4.68
N LYS A 13 -41.24 2.60 4.99
CA LYS A 13 -41.39 3.25 6.30
C LYS A 13 -42.73 3.97 6.47
N LYS A 14 -43.57 3.99 5.44
CA LYS A 14 -44.88 4.73 5.40
C LYS A 14 -44.73 6.21 5.79
N ARG A 15 -43.58 6.84 5.44
CA ARG A 15 -43.29 8.25 5.71
C ARG A 15 -42.78 8.93 4.43
N LEU A 16 -43.29 10.14 4.18
CA LEU A 16 -42.83 10.98 3.10
C LEU A 16 -41.80 11.97 3.64
N ASN A 17 -40.84 12.37 2.80
CA ASN A 17 -39.90 13.44 3.12
C ASN A 17 -40.58 14.81 3.04
N LYS A 18 -39.85 15.89 3.38
CA LYS A 18 -40.33 17.27 3.33
C LYS A 18 -40.86 17.72 1.95
N ARG A 19 -40.50 16.97 0.87
CA ARG A 19 -40.94 17.21 -0.51
C ARG A 19 -42.09 16.31 -0.96
N GLY A 20 -42.74 15.61 -0.03
CA GLY A 20 -43.82 14.67 -0.34
C GLY A 20 -43.40 13.41 -1.10
N MET A 21 -42.12 13.04 -1.06
CA MET A 21 -41.59 11.88 -1.79
C MET A 21 -41.13 10.78 -0.83
N ALA A 22 -41.15 9.53 -1.29
CA ALA A 22 -40.60 8.39 -0.58
C ALA A 22 -39.56 7.62 -1.41
N LEU A 23 -38.68 6.92 -0.70
CA LEU A 23 -37.59 6.16 -1.29
C LEU A 23 -38.11 4.83 -1.86
N VAL A 24 -37.63 4.47 -3.06
CA VAL A 24 -37.70 3.11 -3.60
C VAL A 24 -36.51 2.30 -3.10
N GLN A 25 -36.74 1.10 -2.63
CA GLN A 25 -35.70 0.19 -2.15
C GLN A 25 -35.80 -1.16 -2.86
N VAL A 26 -34.66 -1.85 -2.98
CA VAL A 26 -34.65 -3.29 -3.35
C VAL A 26 -34.74 -4.09 -2.06
N GLU A 27 -35.76 -4.92 -1.95
CA GLU A 27 -35.90 -5.94 -0.92
C GLU A 27 -35.22 -7.21 -1.41
N ALA A 28 -34.26 -7.74 -0.63
CA ALA A 28 -33.69 -9.07 -0.80
C ALA A 28 -34.27 -9.99 0.29
N TYR A 29 -34.73 -11.16 -0.12
CA TYR A 29 -35.33 -12.15 0.77
C TYR A 29 -34.61 -13.50 0.65
N LEU A 30 -34.13 -13.99 1.79
CA LEU A 30 -33.48 -15.30 1.93
C LEU A 30 -33.80 -15.89 3.31
N ASN A 31 -34.13 -17.17 3.38
CA ASN A 31 -34.28 -17.92 4.63
C ASN A 31 -35.15 -17.21 5.69
N ARG A 32 -36.32 -16.72 5.28
CA ARG A 32 -37.28 -15.98 6.14
C ARG A 32 -36.75 -14.62 6.65
N LYS A 33 -35.56 -14.18 6.19
CA LYS A 33 -35.00 -12.87 6.51
C LYS A 33 -35.16 -11.92 5.34
N LYS A 34 -35.33 -10.64 5.64
CA LYS A 34 -35.44 -9.56 4.65
C LYS A 34 -34.36 -8.51 4.87
N MET A 35 -33.79 -8.05 3.79
CA MET A 35 -32.85 -6.94 3.80
C MET A 35 -33.21 -5.93 2.71
N TYR A 36 -32.88 -4.66 2.93
CA TYR A 36 -33.30 -3.58 2.06
C TYR A 36 -32.10 -2.73 1.63
N PHE A 37 -31.98 -2.52 0.32
CA PHE A 37 -30.94 -1.72 -0.30
C PHE A 37 -31.53 -0.44 -0.87
N SER A 38 -30.88 0.69 -0.66
CA SER A 38 -31.35 1.98 -1.15
C SER A 38 -31.02 2.16 -2.64
N THR A 39 -32.02 2.49 -3.45
CA THR A 39 -31.79 2.86 -4.86
C THR A 39 -31.43 4.34 -5.03
N LYS A 40 -31.57 5.15 -3.96
CA LYS A 40 -31.47 6.61 -3.98
C LYS A 40 -32.53 7.31 -4.86
N ILE A 41 -33.50 6.58 -5.37
CA ILE A 41 -34.62 7.11 -6.19
C ILE A 41 -35.79 7.42 -5.28
N TYR A 42 -36.25 8.69 -5.31
CA TYR A 42 -37.37 9.18 -4.54
C TYR A 42 -38.50 9.54 -5.50
N LEU A 43 -39.71 9.10 -5.17
CA LEU A 43 -40.91 9.31 -5.98
C LEU A 43 -42.07 9.81 -5.13
N LYS A 44 -43.02 10.50 -5.74
CA LYS A 44 -44.31 10.77 -5.13
C LYS A 44 -45.18 9.52 -5.17
N PRO A 45 -46.15 9.33 -4.23
CA PRO A 45 -47.04 8.17 -4.22
C PRO A 45 -47.76 7.91 -5.53
N GLU A 46 -48.21 8.94 -6.22
CA GLU A 46 -48.90 8.89 -7.52
C GLU A 46 -48.02 8.40 -8.69
N GLN A 47 -46.71 8.47 -8.51
CA GLN A 47 -45.71 8.05 -9.51
C GLN A 47 -45.30 6.59 -9.37
N TRP A 48 -45.88 5.85 -8.43
CA TRP A 48 -45.56 4.43 -8.22
C TRP A 48 -46.75 3.53 -8.51
N ASP A 49 -46.53 2.48 -9.29
CA ASP A 49 -47.48 1.43 -9.50
C ASP A 49 -47.18 0.25 -8.56
N THR A 50 -48.05 0.05 -7.55
CA THR A 50 -47.85 -0.97 -6.52
C THR A 50 -48.05 -2.38 -7.06
N LYS A 51 -48.90 -2.58 -8.10
CA LYS A 51 -49.17 -3.90 -8.69
C LYS A 51 -47.98 -4.31 -9.60
N ARG A 52 -47.56 -3.42 -10.48
CA ARG A 52 -46.47 -3.68 -11.43
C ARG A 52 -45.07 -3.43 -10.83
N LYS A 53 -44.97 -2.81 -9.64
CA LYS A 53 -43.74 -2.46 -8.97
C LYS A 53 -42.80 -1.60 -9.87
N MET A 54 -43.36 -0.60 -10.53
CA MET A 54 -42.66 0.25 -11.48
C MET A 54 -43.08 1.70 -11.35
N VAL A 55 -42.26 2.59 -11.90
CA VAL A 55 -42.52 4.02 -11.97
C VAL A 55 -43.56 4.26 -13.09
N LYS A 56 -44.61 5.04 -12.77
CA LYS A 56 -45.61 5.54 -13.72
C LYS A 56 -45.77 7.05 -13.55
N ASN A 57 -46.45 7.70 -14.49
CA ASN A 57 -46.81 9.13 -14.42
C ASN A 57 -45.64 10.08 -14.08
N HIS A 58 -44.42 9.72 -14.50
CA HIS A 58 -43.23 10.54 -14.35
C HIS A 58 -42.61 10.83 -15.73
N PRO A 59 -42.17 12.07 -16.06
CA PRO A 59 -41.61 12.41 -17.37
C PRO A 59 -40.48 11.45 -17.81
N ASN A 60 -39.67 11.01 -16.85
CA ASN A 60 -38.55 10.09 -17.08
C ASN A 60 -38.82 8.66 -16.56
N ALA A 61 -40.10 8.21 -16.60
CA ALA A 61 -40.47 6.89 -16.04
C ALA A 61 -39.65 5.73 -16.62
N ASN A 62 -39.40 5.73 -17.94
CA ASN A 62 -38.60 4.67 -18.61
C ASN A 62 -37.16 4.64 -18.12
N VAL A 63 -36.54 5.80 -17.95
CA VAL A 63 -35.15 5.92 -17.47
C VAL A 63 -35.05 5.47 -16.01
N LEU A 64 -35.99 5.90 -15.16
CA LEU A 64 -36.01 5.52 -13.76
C LEU A 64 -36.27 4.01 -13.57
N ASN A 65 -37.16 3.44 -14.36
CA ASN A 65 -37.39 1.99 -14.35
C ASN A 65 -36.13 1.23 -14.76
N ARG A 66 -35.44 1.66 -15.80
CA ARG A 66 -34.15 1.07 -16.20
C ARG A 66 -33.13 1.13 -15.06
N MET A 67 -32.96 2.30 -14.42
CA MET A 67 -32.06 2.46 -13.27
C MET A 67 -32.43 1.56 -12.08
N LEU A 68 -33.72 1.33 -11.83
CA LEU A 68 -34.18 0.42 -10.78
C LEU A 68 -33.79 -1.04 -11.10
N TYR A 69 -33.95 -1.47 -12.34
CA TYR A 69 -33.52 -2.81 -12.78
C TYR A 69 -31.99 -2.95 -12.78
N GLU A 70 -31.25 -1.91 -13.17
CA GLU A 70 -29.77 -1.89 -13.09
C GLU A 70 -29.29 -2.01 -11.63
N ASN A 71 -29.99 -1.39 -10.65
CA ASN A 71 -29.69 -1.59 -9.23
C ASN A 71 -29.90 -3.05 -8.79
N ILE A 72 -30.99 -3.72 -9.25
CA ILE A 72 -31.20 -5.16 -8.95
C ILE A 72 -30.07 -5.98 -9.59
N ALA A 73 -29.78 -5.76 -10.88
CA ALA A 73 -28.73 -6.49 -11.59
C ALA A 73 -27.34 -6.34 -10.93
N ALA A 74 -27.00 -5.16 -10.42
CA ALA A 74 -25.76 -4.93 -9.68
C ALA A 74 -25.69 -5.75 -8.38
N ILE A 75 -26.81 -5.88 -7.68
CA ILE A 75 -26.91 -6.71 -6.47
C ILE A 75 -26.78 -8.20 -6.82
N GLU A 76 -27.46 -8.66 -7.87
CA GLU A 76 -27.38 -10.04 -8.37
C GLU A 76 -25.97 -10.38 -8.85
N GLN A 77 -25.27 -9.44 -9.48
CA GLN A 77 -23.88 -9.63 -9.91
C GLN A 77 -22.93 -9.75 -8.71
N THR A 78 -23.19 -9.02 -7.62
CA THR A 78 -22.44 -9.16 -6.36
C THR A 78 -22.68 -10.52 -5.73
N GLU A 79 -23.93 -11.00 -5.72
CA GLU A 79 -24.30 -12.34 -5.27
C GLU A 79 -23.55 -13.42 -6.07
N LEU A 80 -23.57 -13.31 -7.40
CA LEU A 80 -22.86 -14.23 -8.29
C LEU A 80 -21.34 -14.24 -8.02
N GLY A 81 -20.74 -13.06 -7.80
CA GLY A 81 -19.33 -12.94 -7.45
C GLY A 81 -18.97 -13.63 -6.12
N LEU A 82 -19.85 -13.54 -5.12
CA LEU A 82 -19.68 -14.27 -3.85
C LEU A 82 -19.76 -15.79 -4.04
N TRP A 83 -20.66 -16.23 -4.91
CA TRP A 83 -20.79 -17.63 -5.29
C TRP A 83 -19.55 -18.20 -5.95
N GLN A 84 -19.00 -17.47 -6.92
CA GLN A 84 -17.79 -17.85 -7.63
C GLN A 84 -16.57 -17.95 -6.70
N GLN A 85 -16.59 -17.24 -5.56
CA GLN A 85 -15.57 -17.34 -4.51
C GLN A 85 -15.80 -18.50 -3.54
N GLY A 86 -16.81 -19.34 -3.75
CA GLY A 86 -17.14 -20.48 -2.87
C GLY A 86 -17.65 -20.06 -1.49
N LYS A 87 -18.06 -18.81 -1.29
CA LYS A 87 -18.58 -18.32 -0.01
C LYS A 87 -20.05 -18.71 0.15
N SER A 88 -20.44 -19.15 1.35
CA SER A 88 -21.85 -19.35 1.68
C SER A 88 -22.57 -17.99 1.68
N ILE A 89 -23.68 -17.91 0.94
CA ILE A 89 -24.41 -16.65 0.78
C ILE A 89 -25.27 -16.39 1.99
N SER A 90 -25.08 -15.21 2.61
CA SER A 90 -25.99 -14.66 3.62
C SER A 90 -26.34 -13.22 3.26
N LEU A 91 -27.52 -12.74 3.69
CA LEU A 91 -27.94 -11.36 3.45
C LEU A 91 -26.98 -10.35 4.09
N ASP A 92 -26.38 -10.69 5.24
CA ASP A 92 -25.40 -9.84 5.92
C ASP A 92 -24.08 -9.76 5.13
N LEU A 93 -23.62 -10.88 4.56
CA LEU A 93 -22.45 -10.91 3.69
C LEU A 93 -22.70 -10.09 2.42
N LEU A 94 -23.87 -10.25 1.79
CA LEU A 94 -24.28 -9.49 0.62
C LEU A 94 -24.33 -7.99 0.92
N LYS A 95 -24.94 -7.61 2.05
CA LYS A 95 -24.99 -6.21 2.48
C LYS A 95 -23.61 -5.63 2.73
N ASN A 96 -22.77 -6.34 3.48
CA ASN A 96 -21.40 -5.92 3.72
C ASN A 96 -20.58 -5.78 2.44
N SER A 97 -20.86 -6.58 1.41
CA SER A 97 -20.20 -6.49 0.10
C SER A 97 -20.72 -5.33 -0.74
N ILE A 98 -21.98 -4.91 -0.54
CA ILE A 98 -22.59 -3.76 -1.21
C ILE A 98 -22.35 -2.46 -0.45
N ASP A 99 -22.49 -2.47 0.89
CA ASP A 99 -22.29 -1.29 1.76
C ASP A 99 -20.82 -1.01 2.02
N LYS A 100 -19.93 -2.01 1.89
CA LYS A 100 -18.51 -1.72 1.63
C LYS A 100 -18.47 -1.25 0.18
N PRO A 101 -18.36 0.05 -0.10
CA PRO A 101 -17.97 0.42 -1.43
C PRO A 101 -16.61 -0.24 -1.63
N LEU A 102 -16.54 -1.27 -2.46
CA LEU A 102 -15.32 -1.61 -3.15
C LEU A 102 -14.86 -0.28 -3.75
N SER A 103 -14.08 0.45 -2.96
CA SER A 103 -13.28 1.61 -3.35
C SER A 103 -13.90 2.69 -4.29
N ASN A 104 -15.21 2.66 -4.61
CA ASN A 104 -15.83 3.69 -5.44
C ASN A 104 -15.89 5.02 -4.67
N GLY A 105 -14.79 5.76 -4.73
CA GLY A 105 -14.63 7.08 -4.12
C GLY A 105 -13.56 7.18 -3.02
N ARG A 106 -12.97 6.08 -2.53
CA ARG A 106 -11.85 6.18 -1.58
C ARG A 106 -10.53 6.38 -2.34
N SER A 107 -9.77 7.39 -1.96
CA SER A 107 -8.44 7.65 -2.53
C SER A 107 -7.45 6.57 -2.09
N PHE A 108 -6.75 5.96 -3.06
CA PHE A 108 -5.62 5.07 -2.80
C PHE A 108 -4.46 5.80 -2.09
N LEU A 109 -4.26 7.08 -2.38
CA LEU A 109 -3.22 7.89 -1.74
C LEU A 109 -3.50 8.07 -0.23
N THR A 110 -4.76 8.30 0.15
CA THR A 110 -5.17 8.36 1.56
C THR A 110 -4.96 7.01 2.24
N PHE A 111 -5.38 5.92 1.60
CA PHE A 111 -5.13 4.56 2.09
C PHE A 111 -3.64 4.28 2.27
N PHE A 112 -2.80 4.63 1.28
CA PHE A 112 -1.35 4.45 1.35
C PHE A 112 -0.75 5.18 2.56
N LYS A 113 -1.15 6.44 2.78
CA LYS A 113 -0.73 7.25 3.92
C LYS A 113 -1.12 6.61 5.26
N GLU A 114 -2.37 6.15 5.39
CA GLU A 114 -2.87 5.49 6.59
C GLU A 114 -2.12 4.17 6.87
N GLU A 115 -1.84 3.36 5.84
CA GLU A 115 -1.09 2.12 6.00
C GLU A 115 0.35 2.36 6.43
N ILE A 116 1.00 3.44 5.96
CA ILE A 116 2.32 3.86 6.47
C ILE A 116 2.22 4.22 7.95
N ALA A 117 1.23 5.04 8.32
CA ALA A 117 1.05 5.53 9.69
C ALA A 117 0.78 4.39 10.68
N ASN A 118 0.00 3.39 10.27
CA ASN A 118 -0.39 2.25 11.10
C ASN A 118 0.65 1.12 11.08
N SER A 119 1.75 1.27 10.35
CA SER A 119 2.78 0.23 10.25
C SER A 119 3.82 0.34 11.36
N SER A 120 4.38 -0.81 11.79
CA SER A 120 5.51 -0.91 12.70
C SER A 120 6.88 -0.72 12.01
N LEU A 121 6.92 0.03 10.89
CA LEU A 121 8.14 0.26 10.13
C LEU A 121 9.11 1.15 10.92
N LYS A 122 10.42 0.84 10.80
CA LYS A 122 11.48 1.74 11.29
C LYS A 122 11.36 3.10 10.58
N GLU A 123 11.71 4.19 11.28
CA GLU A 123 11.53 5.55 10.76
C GLU A 123 12.18 5.78 9.39
N SER A 124 13.41 5.29 9.20
CA SER A 124 14.10 5.40 7.90
C SER A 124 13.36 4.67 6.75
N THR A 125 12.68 3.54 7.06
CA THR A 125 11.85 2.83 6.09
C THR A 125 10.56 3.59 5.83
N ARG A 126 9.95 4.17 6.88
CA ARG A 126 8.76 5.01 6.77
C ARG A 126 9.01 6.19 5.84
N GLN A 127 10.12 6.90 6.01
CA GLN A 127 10.50 8.03 5.15
C GLN A 127 10.67 7.61 3.68
N ASN A 128 11.26 6.44 3.42
CA ASN A 128 11.36 5.90 2.07
C ASN A 128 9.98 5.62 1.43
N HIS A 129 9.01 5.17 2.23
CA HIS A 129 7.64 4.93 1.74
C HIS A 129 6.88 6.24 1.52
N LEU A 130 7.07 7.23 2.40
CA LEU A 130 6.51 8.59 2.25
C LEU A 130 7.03 9.26 0.98
N SER A 131 8.32 9.17 0.69
CA SER A 131 8.91 9.67 -0.56
C SER A 131 8.23 9.07 -1.81
N THR A 132 7.81 7.79 -1.76
CA THR A 132 7.04 7.19 -2.85
C THR A 132 5.63 7.75 -2.95
N LEU A 133 4.98 8.00 -1.80
CA LEU A 133 3.66 8.62 -1.76
C LEU A 133 3.68 10.03 -2.33
N GLU A 134 4.69 10.83 -1.99
CA GLU A 134 4.89 12.19 -2.51
C GLU A 134 5.01 12.19 -4.04
N LEU A 135 5.84 11.29 -4.59
CA LEU A 135 5.98 11.13 -6.04
C LEU A 135 4.67 10.69 -6.73
N LEU A 136 3.89 9.83 -6.08
CA LEU A 136 2.56 9.46 -6.59
C LEU A 136 1.58 10.64 -6.59
N GLN A 137 1.61 11.47 -5.54
CA GLN A 137 0.78 12.68 -5.43
C GLN A 137 1.17 13.74 -6.45
N GLU A 138 2.46 13.85 -6.74
CA GLU A 138 2.99 14.74 -7.78
C GLU A 138 2.59 14.26 -9.18
N PHE A 139 2.67 12.95 -9.42
CA PHE A 139 2.25 12.33 -10.68
C PHE A 139 0.74 12.48 -10.93
N LYS A 140 -0.09 12.22 -9.92
CA LYS A 140 -1.54 12.33 -10.01
C LYS A 140 -2.13 12.74 -8.66
N LYS A 141 -2.78 13.91 -8.59
CA LYS A 141 -3.32 14.48 -7.33
C LYS A 141 -4.33 13.57 -6.64
N GLU A 142 -5.10 12.81 -7.41
CA GLU A 142 -6.09 11.87 -6.90
C GLU A 142 -5.95 10.54 -7.65
N VAL A 143 -5.80 9.45 -6.90
CA VAL A 143 -5.71 8.09 -7.42
C VAL A 143 -6.74 7.25 -6.71
N LEU A 144 -7.69 6.72 -7.45
CA LEU A 144 -8.68 5.76 -6.95
C LEU A 144 -8.14 4.33 -7.10
N PHE A 145 -8.69 3.39 -6.34
CA PHE A 145 -8.31 1.98 -6.51
C PHE A 145 -8.65 1.44 -7.91
N THR A 146 -9.67 1.99 -8.55
CA THR A 146 -10.05 1.66 -9.93
C THR A 146 -9.05 2.14 -10.97
N ASP A 147 -8.24 3.15 -10.63
CA ASP A 147 -7.21 3.70 -11.52
C ASP A 147 -5.96 2.82 -11.58
N LEU A 148 -5.74 1.94 -10.60
CA LEU A 148 -4.53 1.13 -10.45
C LEU A 148 -4.48 0.00 -11.50
N THR A 149 -4.47 0.39 -12.76
CA THR A 149 -4.36 -0.51 -13.91
C THR A 149 -2.91 -0.73 -14.33
N PHE A 150 -2.68 -1.64 -15.27
CA PHE A 150 -1.35 -1.83 -15.88
C PHE A 150 -0.86 -0.53 -16.54
N GLU A 151 -1.75 0.21 -17.23
CA GLU A 151 -1.41 1.48 -17.86
C GLU A 151 -0.98 2.52 -16.82
N PHE A 152 -1.66 2.61 -15.69
CA PHE A 152 -1.27 3.50 -14.59
C PHE A 152 0.13 3.20 -14.08
N VAL A 153 0.43 1.92 -13.81
CA VAL A 153 1.74 1.47 -13.31
C VAL A 153 2.84 1.77 -14.33
N SER A 154 2.59 1.51 -15.62
CA SER A 154 3.54 1.81 -16.70
C SER A 154 3.74 3.31 -16.90
N SER A 155 2.68 4.11 -16.78
CA SER A 155 2.78 5.57 -16.89
C SER A 155 3.53 6.19 -15.71
N PHE A 156 3.38 5.64 -14.51
CA PHE A 156 4.15 6.08 -13.35
C PHE A 156 5.63 5.73 -13.48
N ASP A 157 5.98 4.55 -14.02
CA ASP A 157 7.35 4.18 -14.35
C ASP A 157 7.98 5.18 -15.34
N ASN A 158 7.27 5.44 -16.46
CA ASN A 158 7.72 6.41 -17.46
C ASN A 158 7.88 7.82 -16.88
N TYR A 159 7.00 8.24 -15.96
CA TYR A 159 7.12 9.50 -15.25
C TYR A 159 8.39 9.57 -14.41
N LEU A 160 8.71 8.50 -13.68
CA LEU A 160 9.95 8.45 -12.89
C LEU A 160 11.20 8.47 -13.79
N GLN A 161 11.14 7.79 -14.95
CA GLN A 161 12.23 7.86 -15.95
C GLN A 161 12.41 9.27 -16.51
N SER A 162 11.32 9.95 -16.84
CA SER A 162 11.36 11.34 -17.36
C SER A 162 11.94 12.33 -16.36
N LYS A 163 11.83 12.03 -15.06
CA LYS A 163 12.48 12.79 -13.98
C LYS A 163 13.99 12.48 -13.81
N GLY A 164 14.54 11.57 -14.60
CA GLY A 164 15.94 11.19 -14.55
C GLY A 164 16.31 10.23 -13.41
N TYR A 165 15.34 9.57 -12.77
CA TYR A 165 15.66 8.60 -11.72
C TYR A 165 16.41 7.39 -12.27
N HIS A 166 17.44 6.95 -11.54
CA HIS A 166 18.17 5.72 -11.85
C HIS A 166 17.25 4.50 -11.73
N LEU A 167 17.47 3.48 -12.58
CA LEU A 167 16.61 2.29 -12.68
C LEU A 167 16.35 1.60 -11.33
N ASN A 168 17.40 1.48 -10.48
CA ASN A 168 17.24 0.87 -9.14
C ASN A 168 16.40 1.75 -8.19
N THR A 169 16.41 3.07 -8.36
CA THR A 169 15.55 3.99 -7.61
C THR A 169 14.09 3.83 -8.05
N ILE A 170 13.86 3.73 -9.36
CA ILE A 170 12.53 3.42 -9.92
C ILE A 170 12.03 2.08 -9.38
N ALA A 171 12.89 1.04 -9.45
CA ALA A 171 12.55 -0.27 -8.90
C ALA A 171 12.14 -0.22 -7.41
N LYS A 172 12.81 0.63 -6.60
CA LYS A 172 12.44 0.85 -5.19
C LYS A 172 11.02 1.40 -5.07
N HIS A 173 10.68 2.47 -5.80
CA HIS A 173 9.35 3.07 -5.76
C HIS A 173 8.28 2.13 -6.29
N MET A 174 8.56 1.38 -7.35
CA MET A 174 7.65 0.37 -7.90
C MET A 174 7.41 -0.81 -6.93
N LYS A 175 8.43 -1.21 -6.15
CA LYS A 175 8.28 -2.22 -5.08
C LYS A 175 7.39 -1.70 -3.95
N HIS A 176 7.50 -0.43 -3.58
CA HIS A 176 6.62 0.18 -2.60
C HIS A 176 5.16 0.23 -3.10
N LEU A 177 4.93 0.71 -4.32
CA LEU A 177 3.60 0.72 -4.93
C LEU A 177 2.99 -0.69 -4.97
N LYS A 178 3.75 -1.69 -5.42
CA LYS A 178 3.36 -3.09 -5.43
C LYS A 178 2.94 -3.60 -4.05
N ARG A 179 3.71 -3.26 -3.01
CA ARG A 179 3.41 -3.63 -1.61
C ARG A 179 2.01 -3.13 -1.21
N TYR A 180 1.70 -1.84 -1.43
CA TYR A 180 0.43 -1.27 -0.99
C TYR A 180 -0.76 -1.71 -1.85
N ILE A 181 -0.55 -2.00 -3.12
CA ILE A 181 -1.56 -2.67 -3.95
C ILE A 181 -1.86 -4.07 -3.40
N ASN A 182 -0.83 -4.84 -3.00
CA ASN A 182 -1.05 -6.15 -2.39
C ASN A 182 -1.79 -6.05 -1.05
N VAL A 183 -1.47 -5.05 -0.21
CA VAL A 183 -2.22 -4.78 1.03
C VAL A 183 -3.68 -4.42 0.73
N ALA A 184 -3.93 -3.62 -0.32
CA ALA A 184 -5.28 -3.28 -0.75
C ALA A 184 -6.08 -4.50 -1.21
N ILE A 185 -5.45 -5.43 -1.93
CA ILE A 185 -6.08 -6.70 -2.34
C ILE A 185 -6.38 -7.57 -1.11
N ASN A 186 -5.41 -7.73 -0.20
CA ASN A 186 -5.60 -8.53 1.02
C ASN A 186 -6.69 -7.96 1.95
N LYS A 187 -6.88 -6.63 1.93
CA LYS A 187 -7.97 -5.93 2.65
C LYS A 187 -9.27 -5.83 1.84
N GLU A 188 -9.35 -6.49 0.70
CA GLU A 188 -10.52 -6.52 -0.19
C GLU A 188 -10.95 -5.14 -0.74
N TYR A 189 -10.02 -4.17 -0.83
CA TYR A 189 -10.26 -2.89 -1.53
C TYR A 189 -10.13 -3.01 -3.05
N MET A 190 -9.46 -4.06 -3.53
CA MET A 190 -9.26 -4.36 -4.96
C MET A 190 -9.46 -5.85 -5.22
N ASP A 191 -10.00 -6.15 -6.41
CA ASP A 191 -10.05 -7.53 -6.91
C ASP A 191 -8.66 -7.96 -7.42
N ILE A 192 -8.23 -9.17 -7.04
CA ILE A 192 -6.99 -9.79 -7.50
C ILE A 192 -6.95 -9.97 -9.03
N GLN A 193 -8.10 -10.10 -9.68
CA GLN A 193 -8.19 -10.20 -11.14
C GLN A 193 -7.71 -8.93 -11.83
N LYS A 194 -7.81 -7.77 -11.16
CA LYS A 194 -7.37 -6.45 -11.63
C LYS A 194 -5.93 -6.10 -11.21
N TYR A 195 -5.17 -7.09 -10.75
CA TYR A 195 -3.81 -6.87 -10.25
C TYR A 195 -2.87 -6.38 -11.35
N ALA A 196 -2.49 -5.11 -11.30
CA ALA A 196 -1.68 -4.43 -12.31
C ALA A 196 -0.28 -5.06 -12.51
N PHE A 197 0.33 -5.56 -11.42
CA PHE A 197 1.67 -6.17 -11.46
C PHE A 197 1.70 -7.61 -11.98
N ARG A 198 0.57 -8.19 -12.40
CA ARG A 198 0.56 -9.50 -13.08
C ARG A 198 1.40 -9.48 -14.35
N LYS A 199 1.29 -8.42 -15.15
CA LYS A 199 1.99 -8.25 -16.43
C LYS A 199 3.20 -7.33 -16.32
N TYR A 200 3.23 -6.41 -15.34
CA TYR A 200 4.32 -5.47 -15.15
C TYR A 200 5.46 -6.13 -14.36
N LYS A 201 6.67 -6.15 -14.95
CA LYS A 201 7.89 -6.66 -14.30
C LYS A 201 8.76 -5.49 -13.86
N ILE A 202 9.09 -5.43 -12.57
CA ILE A 202 10.01 -4.43 -12.04
C ILE A 202 11.41 -4.76 -12.54
N LYS A 203 12.02 -3.82 -13.26
CA LYS A 203 13.39 -3.94 -13.77
C LYS A 203 14.37 -3.42 -12.73
N SER A 204 15.46 -4.10 -12.52
CA SER A 204 16.60 -3.64 -11.71
C SER A 204 17.89 -4.12 -12.34
N ILE A 205 18.95 -3.37 -12.14
CA ILE A 205 20.30 -3.75 -12.56
C ILE A 205 21.12 -4.03 -11.31
N GLU A 206 22.09 -4.92 -11.44
CA GLU A 206 23.05 -5.16 -10.39
C GLU A 206 23.90 -3.88 -10.19
N GLY A 207 24.06 -3.48 -8.92
CA GLY A 207 24.85 -2.30 -8.60
C GLY A 207 26.33 -2.62 -8.71
N SER A 208 27.09 -1.74 -9.36
CA SER A 208 28.55 -1.79 -9.25
C SER A 208 28.94 -1.31 -7.84
N HIS A 209 29.68 -2.12 -7.13
CA HIS A 209 30.23 -1.75 -5.83
C HIS A 209 31.68 -1.29 -6.02
N THR A 210 31.94 -0.01 -5.79
CA THR A 210 33.32 0.49 -5.68
C THR A 210 33.79 0.28 -4.24
N HIS A 211 35.01 -0.17 -4.10
CA HIS A 211 35.70 -0.33 -2.82
C HIS A 211 37.10 0.28 -2.94
N LEU A 212 37.66 0.67 -1.82
CA LEU A 212 39.04 1.10 -1.79
C LEU A 212 39.97 -0.11 -1.94
N ALA A 213 40.95 -0.02 -2.82
CA ALA A 213 42.03 -0.98 -2.86
C ALA A 213 42.90 -0.85 -1.59
N PRO A 214 43.63 -1.91 -1.17
CA PRO A 214 44.49 -1.81 0.01
C PRO A 214 45.45 -0.64 -0.03
N GLU A 215 46.03 -0.36 -1.18
CA GLU A 215 46.96 0.78 -1.40
C GLU A 215 46.28 2.14 -1.26
N GLU A 216 44.99 2.22 -1.66
CA GLU A 216 44.17 3.45 -1.50
C GLU A 216 43.80 3.67 -0.04
N LEU A 217 43.45 2.56 0.67
CA LEU A 217 43.15 2.61 2.10
C LEU A 217 44.40 3.06 2.88
N HIS A 218 45.58 2.54 2.56
CA HIS A 218 46.84 2.93 3.18
C HIS A 218 47.21 4.40 2.89
N LYS A 219 47.00 4.89 1.65
CA LYS A 219 47.15 6.30 1.35
C LYS A 219 46.21 7.17 2.17
N PHE A 220 44.97 6.74 2.35
CA PHE A 220 43.98 7.45 3.15
C PHE A 220 44.35 7.44 4.64
N GLU A 221 44.90 6.36 5.17
CA GLU A 221 45.42 6.24 6.54
C GLU A 221 46.54 7.23 6.80
N ASN A 222 47.49 7.37 5.87
CA ASN A 222 48.63 8.26 5.99
C ASN A 222 48.34 9.72 5.62
N LEU A 223 47.09 10.04 5.21
CA LEU A 223 46.69 11.37 4.83
C LEU A 223 46.76 12.34 6.02
N GLN A 224 47.60 13.36 5.91
CA GLN A 224 47.75 14.42 6.90
C GLN A 224 46.66 15.49 6.67
N LEU A 225 45.79 15.68 7.63
CA LEU A 225 44.74 16.69 7.60
C LEU A 225 45.21 17.95 8.32
N THR A 226 45.58 19.00 7.56
CA THR A 226 46.08 20.24 8.10
C THR A 226 45.14 21.42 7.87
N GLY A 227 45.32 22.49 8.64
CA GLY A 227 44.55 23.73 8.50
C GLY A 227 43.04 23.49 8.69
N ARG A 228 42.19 23.96 7.78
CA ARG A 228 40.74 23.85 7.83
C ARG A 228 40.23 22.39 7.84
N TYR A 229 41.04 21.43 7.40
CA TYR A 229 40.69 20.02 7.30
C TYR A 229 40.94 19.24 8.61
N THR A 230 41.63 19.79 9.59
CA THR A 230 41.90 19.15 10.89
C THR A 230 40.60 18.68 11.57
N ARG A 231 39.49 19.41 11.38
CA ARG A 231 38.16 19.02 11.89
C ARG A 231 37.66 17.68 11.38
N LEU A 232 38.19 17.18 10.26
CA LEU A 232 37.81 15.90 9.67
C LEU A 232 38.59 14.71 10.22
N GLN A 233 39.58 14.95 11.12
CA GLN A 233 40.41 13.87 11.68
C GLN A 233 39.54 12.79 12.34
N LYS A 234 38.60 13.15 13.20
CA LYS A 234 37.67 12.21 13.84
C LYS A 234 36.85 11.42 12.82
N THR A 235 36.46 12.05 11.73
CA THR A 235 35.69 11.38 10.65
C THR A 235 36.56 10.38 9.91
N LYS A 236 37.83 10.72 9.65
CA LYS A 236 38.84 9.84 9.05
C LYS A 236 39.06 8.61 9.96
N ASP A 237 39.30 8.83 11.24
CA ASP A 237 39.55 7.76 12.19
C ASP A 237 38.32 6.82 12.33
N ALA A 238 37.11 7.37 12.39
CA ALA A 238 35.86 6.60 12.40
C ALA A 238 35.67 5.75 11.13
N PHE A 239 36.00 6.32 9.97
CA PHE A 239 35.92 5.61 8.69
C PHE A 239 36.92 4.45 8.63
N LEU A 240 38.18 4.68 8.99
CA LEU A 240 39.21 3.65 9.06
C LEU A 240 38.83 2.54 10.02
N PHE A 241 38.36 2.90 11.22
CA PHE A 241 37.87 1.93 12.18
C PHE A 241 36.75 1.06 11.61
N CYS A 242 35.78 1.67 10.90
CA CYS A 242 34.71 0.91 10.24
C CYS A 242 35.26 -0.01 9.14
N CYS A 243 36.26 0.43 8.38
CA CYS A 243 36.91 -0.41 7.34
C CYS A 243 37.57 -1.64 7.94
N TYR A 244 38.40 -1.45 8.97
CA TYR A 244 39.15 -2.53 9.61
C TYR A 244 38.26 -3.49 10.44
N ALA A 245 37.28 -2.93 11.15
CA ALA A 245 36.37 -3.73 11.96
C ALA A 245 35.17 -4.30 11.17
N GLY A 246 35.01 -3.99 9.89
CA GLY A 246 33.87 -4.44 9.07
C GLY A 246 32.52 -3.90 9.55
N LEU A 247 32.51 -2.77 10.24
CA LEU A 247 31.31 -2.19 10.86
C LEU A 247 30.53 -1.31 9.88
N ARG A 248 29.22 -1.36 9.96
CA ARG A 248 28.39 -0.30 9.35
C ARG A 248 28.44 0.95 10.20
N TYR A 249 28.35 2.12 9.58
CA TYR A 249 28.31 3.39 10.31
C TYR A 249 27.24 3.41 11.43
N SER A 250 26.06 2.87 11.18
CA SER A 250 25.01 2.77 12.19
C SER A 250 25.37 1.87 13.38
N ASP A 251 26.17 0.86 13.16
CA ASP A 251 26.61 -0.05 14.21
C ASP A 251 27.75 0.62 14.99
N PHE A 252 28.70 1.27 14.30
CA PHE A 252 29.78 2.07 14.89
C PHE A 252 29.26 3.17 15.84
N THR A 253 28.29 3.97 15.39
CA THR A 253 27.75 5.08 16.21
C THR A 253 27.00 4.63 17.46
N ASN A 254 26.67 3.35 17.57
CA ASN A 254 26.02 2.75 18.75
C ASN A 254 26.97 1.92 19.61
N LEU A 255 28.27 1.85 19.24
CA LEU A 255 29.24 1.18 20.09
C LEU A 255 29.48 1.96 21.39
N THR A 256 29.66 1.19 22.46
CA THR A 256 30.08 1.66 23.78
C THR A 256 31.27 0.84 24.24
N SER A 257 31.95 1.27 25.29
CA SER A 257 33.03 0.50 25.90
C SER A 257 32.60 -0.91 26.33
N ALA A 258 31.33 -1.10 26.68
CA ALA A 258 30.78 -2.42 27.07
C ALA A 258 30.73 -3.41 25.90
N ASN A 259 30.88 -2.93 24.65
CA ASN A 259 30.95 -3.80 23.48
C ASN A 259 32.33 -4.36 23.20
N ILE A 260 33.37 -3.83 23.89
CA ILE A 260 34.76 -4.27 23.79
C ILE A 260 34.99 -5.28 24.89
N VAL A 261 35.30 -6.50 24.53
CA VAL A 261 35.48 -7.63 25.48
C VAL A 261 36.83 -8.28 25.23
N GLU A 262 37.56 -8.55 26.30
CA GLU A 262 38.78 -9.36 26.22
C GLU A 262 38.43 -10.83 26.41
N PHE A 263 38.84 -11.65 25.46
CA PHE A 263 38.63 -13.10 25.49
C PHE A 263 39.87 -13.80 24.98
N HIS A 264 40.46 -14.69 25.77
CA HIS A 264 41.71 -15.40 25.49
C HIS A 264 42.90 -14.48 25.09
N GLN A 265 43.06 -13.36 25.80
CA GLN A 265 44.09 -12.33 25.54
C GLN A 265 43.93 -11.60 24.20
N GLU A 266 42.76 -11.73 23.58
CA GLU A 266 42.42 -11.05 22.35
C GLU A 266 41.24 -10.10 22.60
N THR A 267 41.24 -8.97 21.90
CA THR A 267 40.16 -7.97 22.01
C THR A 267 39.11 -8.19 20.93
N TRP A 268 37.88 -8.31 21.41
CA TRP A 268 36.71 -8.53 20.54
C TRP A 268 35.72 -7.40 20.65
N ILE A 269 35.06 -7.04 19.52
CA ILE A 269 33.87 -6.22 19.51
C ILE A 269 32.65 -7.13 19.37
N ILE A 270 31.80 -7.11 20.38
CA ILE A 270 30.52 -7.85 20.40
C ILE A 270 29.41 -6.82 20.36
N TYR A 271 28.59 -6.85 19.31
CA TYR A 271 27.51 -5.90 19.15
C TYR A 271 26.28 -6.52 18.49
N LYS A 272 25.11 -5.94 18.75
CA LYS A 272 23.86 -6.27 18.07
C LYS A 272 23.64 -5.30 16.92
N SER A 273 23.66 -5.80 15.68
CA SER A 273 23.49 -4.95 14.49
C SER A 273 22.16 -4.20 14.51
N VAL A 274 22.22 -2.88 14.37
CA VAL A 274 21.05 -1.98 14.32
C VAL A 274 20.12 -2.33 13.14
N LYS A 275 20.69 -2.75 12.01
CA LYS A 275 19.91 -3.05 10.80
C LYS A 275 19.19 -4.39 10.88
N THR A 276 19.89 -5.45 11.30
CA THR A 276 19.39 -6.83 11.24
C THR A 276 18.97 -7.41 12.58
N GLY A 277 19.42 -6.80 13.70
CA GLY A 277 19.19 -7.32 15.05
C GLY A 277 20.01 -8.57 15.39
N THR A 278 20.90 -9.02 14.50
CA THR A 278 21.80 -10.15 14.74
C THR A 278 22.99 -9.72 15.60
N VAL A 279 23.48 -10.63 16.43
CA VAL A 279 24.72 -10.43 17.18
C VAL A 279 25.88 -10.71 16.26
N SER A 280 26.84 -9.80 16.22
CA SER A 280 28.08 -9.90 15.43
C SER A 280 29.29 -9.84 16.35
N TYR A 281 30.31 -10.60 16.00
CA TYR A 281 31.57 -10.70 16.69
C TYR A 281 32.67 -10.30 15.72
N THR A 282 33.46 -9.28 16.05
CA THR A 282 34.61 -8.85 15.25
C THR A 282 35.84 -8.91 16.11
N HIS A 283 36.84 -9.66 15.67
CA HIS A 283 38.13 -9.73 16.32
C HIS A 283 38.94 -8.51 15.93
N LEU A 284 39.45 -7.79 16.92
CA LEU A 284 40.40 -6.70 16.70
C LEU A 284 41.81 -7.29 16.75
N ARG A 285 42.34 -7.64 15.59
CA ARG A 285 43.78 -7.92 15.50
C ARG A 285 44.53 -6.61 15.62
N ALA A 286 45.55 -6.57 16.49
CA ALA A 286 46.56 -5.56 16.36
C ALA A 286 47.04 -5.58 14.90
N HIS A 287 47.18 -4.41 14.27
CA HIS A 287 47.76 -4.32 12.95
C HIS A 287 49.14 -4.94 13.03
N GLU A 288 49.26 -6.22 12.69
CA GLU A 288 50.55 -6.74 12.26
C GLU A 288 50.81 -6.02 10.98
N THR A 289 51.58 -4.96 11.09
CA THR A 289 52.37 -4.43 9.97
C THR A 289 53.19 -5.62 9.53
N VAL A 290 52.75 -6.31 8.48
CA VAL A 290 53.61 -7.20 7.73
C VAL A 290 54.65 -6.32 7.06
N LEU A 291 55.68 -6.01 7.84
CA LEU A 291 56.98 -5.61 7.39
C LEU A 291 57.86 -6.83 7.59
N ASP A 292 57.78 -7.72 6.62
CA ASP A 292 58.85 -8.65 6.26
C ASP A 292 58.92 -8.75 4.75
#